data_373fa6832d70402d5b3c8fc6a495c1e3
#
_entry.id   373fa6832d70402d5b3c8fc6a495c1e3
#
_cell.length_a   1.000
_cell.length_b   1.000
_cell.length_c   1.000
_cell.angle_alpha   90.00
_cell.angle_beta   90.00
_cell.angle_gamma   90.00
#
_symmetry.space_group_name_H-M   'P 1'
#
loop_
_entity.id
_entity.type
_entity.pdbx_description
1 polymer ?
#
loop_
_entity_poly.entity_id
_entity_poly.type
_entity_poly.pdbx_seq_one_letter_code
_entity_poly.pdbx_strand_id
1 'polypeptide(L)'
;RSTLSSSSAASDVYKRQPLRVGIGGPVGSGKTALTLALCLALRERYNLAVVTNDIYTREDADFLVRNEALAPERIIGVETGGCPHTAIREDASINLEAVDQLNRRFPGLDLILVESGGDNLSATFSPELSDLTIYVIDVSAGDKLPRKGGPGICKSDLLVINKIDLAPLVGASLEMMNSDTQRMRGGKPFVFSNQKTGQGLADIIAFIERQGLLTAA
;
A
#
# COMPACT_ATOMS: atom_id res chain seq x y z
N ARG A 1 2.16 12.70 61.33
CA ARG A 1 1.61 11.62 60.45
C ARG A 1 1.48 12.20 59.07
N SER A 2 2.43 11.87 58.22
CA SER A 2 2.41 12.27 56.82
C SER A 2 1.52 11.31 56.05
N THR A 3 0.52 11.84 55.40
CA THR A 3 -0.27 11.10 54.41
C THR A 3 0.43 11.19 53.09
N LEU A 4 1.01 10.08 52.62
CA LEU A 4 1.51 9.91 51.28
C LEU A 4 0.30 9.90 50.32
N SER A 5 0.24 10.93 49.50
CA SER A 5 -0.66 11.00 48.36
C SER A 5 -0.22 9.95 47.35
N SER A 6 -1.04 8.96 47.11
CA SER A 6 -0.85 8.00 46.02
C SER A 6 -0.91 8.72 44.69
N SER A 7 0.24 8.92 44.05
CA SER A 7 0.34 9.28 42.67
C SER A 7 -0.30 8.15 41.85
N SER A 8 -1.48 8.39 41.31
CA SER A 8 -2.04 7.54 40.28
C SER A 8 -1.11 7.63 39.07
N ALA A 9 -0.29 6.63 38.86
CA ALA A 9 0.42 6.44 37.64
C ALA A 9 -0.65 6.39 36.52
N ALA A 10 -0.75 7.48 35.77
CA ALA A 10 -1.47 7.48 34.52
C ALA A 10 -0.83 6.38 33.69
N SER A 11 -1.58 5.34 33.39
CA SER A 11 -1.19 4.34 32.42
C SER A 11 -1.03 5.10 31.08
N ASP A 12 0.19 5.39 30.70
CA ASP A 12 0.53 5.75 29.35
C ASP A 12 0.11 4.55 28.49
N VAL A 13 -1.12 4.62 28.01
CA VAL A 13 -1.57 3.79 26.92
C VAL A 13 -0.68 4.22 25.75
N TYR A 14 0.38 3.47 25.50
CA TYR A 14 1.17 3.57 24.28
C TYR A 14 0.16 3.49 23.15
N LYS A 15 -0.18 4.61 22.53
CA LYS A 15 -1.03 4.65 21.35
C LYS A 15 -0.28 3.86 20.28
N ARG A 16 -0.72 2.62 20.07
CA ARG A 16 -0.20 1.79 18.98
C ARG A 16 -0.39 2.57 17.69
N GLN A 17 0.69 2.90 17.00
CA GLN A 17 0.59 3.55 15.70
C GLN A 17 0.01 2.56 14.70
N PRO A 18 -0.86 3.02 13.77
CA PRO A 18 -1.38 2.16 12.74
C PRO A 18 -0.26 1.64 11.86
N LEU A 19 -0.41 0.42 11.36
CA LEU A 19 0.45 -0.09 10.29
C LEU A 19 0.26 0.77 9.03
N ARG A 20 1.34 1.25 8.44
CA ARG A 20 1.32 2.01 7.20
C ARG A 20 1.82 1.12 6.07
N VAL A 21 0.94 0.85 5.11
CA VAL A 21 1.25 0.02 3.92
C VAL A 21 1.34 0.92 2.70
N GLY A 22 2.55 1.06 2.16
CA GLY A 22 2.80 1.76 0.91
C GLY A 22 2.46 0.89 -0.30
N ILE A 23 1.65 1.40 -1.22
CA ILE A 23 1.26 0.73 -2.47
C ILE A 23 1.84 1.54 -3.63
N GLY A 24 2.94 1.06 -4.21
CA GLY A 24 3.64 1.69 -5.32
C GLY A 24 3.46 0.92 -6.63
N GLY A 25 3.87 1.54 -7.73
CA GLY A 25 3.88 0.92 -9.05
C GLY A 25 3.55 1.88 -10.18
N PRO A 26 3.80 1.51 -11.43
CA PRO A 26 3.56 2.34 -12.60
C PRO A 26 2.09 2.77 -12.74
N VAL A 27 1.88 3.86 -13.48
CA VAL A 27 0.52 4.28 -13.88
C VAL A 27 -0.15 3.13 -14.63
N GLY A 28 -1.42 2.88 -14.31
CA GLY A 28 -2.21 1.82 -14.94
C GLY A 28 -1.91 0.40 -14.45
N SER A 29 -0.97 0.16 -13.52
CA SER A 29 -0.70 -1.19 -13.00
C SER A 29 -1.84 -1.79 -12.16
N GLY A 30 -2.76 -0.95 -11.67
CA GLY A 30 -3.92 -1.37 -10.86
C GLY A 30 -3.73 -1.17 -9.36
N LYS A 31 -2.90 -0.21 -8.96
CA LYS A 31 -2.73 0.19 -7.54
C LYS A 31 -4.07 0.58 -6.90
N THR A 32 -4.80 1.49 -7.52
CA THR A 32 -6.08 2.00 -7.00
C THR A 32 -7.14 0.90 -6.92
N ALA A 33 -7.14 -0.03 -7.91
CA ALA A 33 -8.01 -1.21 -7.86
C ALA A 33 -7.64 -2.15 -6.71
N LEU A 34 -6.34 -2.32 -6.42
CA LEU A 34 -5.88 -3.09 -5.27
C LEU A 34 -6.24 -2.38 -3.96
N THR A 35 -6.03 -1.07 -3.88
CA THR A 35 -6.41 -0.26 -2.70
C THR A 35 -7.90 -0.39 -2.40
N LEU A 36 -8.76 -0.29 -3.44
CA LEU A 36 -10.19 -0.52 -3.32
C LEU A 36 -10.51 -1.93 -2.79
N ALA A 37 -9.93 -2.96 -3.41
CA ALA A 37 -10.18 -4.35 -3.03
C ALA A 37 -9.75 -4.62 -1.56
N LEU A 38 -8.61 -4.08 -1.13
CA LEU A 38 -8.14 -4.17 0.26
C LEU A 38 -9.10 -3.46 1.22
N CYS A 39 -9.55 -2.24 0.88
CA CYS A 39 -10.52 -1.51 1.70
C CYS A 39 -11.80 -2.33 1.90
N LEU A 40 -12.40 -2.81 0.81
CA LEU A 40 -13.64 -3.58 0.86
C LEU A 40 -13.51 -4.88 1.67
N ALA A 41 -12.36 -5.56 1.57
CA ALA A 41 -12.12 -6.81 2.26
C ALA A 41 -11.77 -6.64 3.75
N LEU A 42 -11.19 -5.49 4.14
CA LEU A 42 -10.62 -5.30 5.48
C LEU A 42 -11.44 -4.37 6.38
N ARG A 43 -12.29 -3.51 5.83
CA ARG A 43 -12.99 -2.45 6.58
C ARG A 43 -13.90 -2.95 7.70
N GLU A 44 -14.41 -4.18 7.60
CA GLU A 44 -15.26 -4.78 8.66
C GLU A 44 -14.43 -5.41 9.80
N ARG A 45 -13.13 -5.60 9.57
CA ARG A 45 -12.23 -6.24 10.54
C ARG A 45 -11.23 -5.29 11.16
N TYR A 46 -10.90 -4.22 10.48
CA TYR A 46 -9.89 -3.25 10.88
C TYR A 46 -10.38 -1.83 10.75
N ASN A 47 -9.97 -0.99 11.67
CA ASN A 47 -10.17 0.46 11.59
C ASN A 47 -9.11 1.05 10.65
N LEU A 48 -9.49 1.31 9.39
CA LEU A 48 -8.54 1.71 8.35
C LEU A 48 -8.86 3.06 7.70
N ALA A 49 -7.83 3.65 7.09
CA ALA A 49 -7.90 4.88 6.32
C ALA A 49 -6.97 4.80 5.10
N VAL A 50 -7.10 5.73 4.16
CA VAL A 50 -6.34 5.77 2.92
C VAL A 50 -5.79 7.16 2.66
N VAL A 51 -4.55 7.23 2.19
CA VAL A 51 -3.94 8.40 1.56
C VAL A 51 -3.60 8.02 0.13
N THR A 52 -4.08 8.78 -0.86
CA THR A 52 -3.70 8.63 -2.26
C THR A 52 -2.89 9.82 -2.72
N ASN A 53 -1.92 9.58 -3.59
CA ASN A 53 -1.11 10.64 -4.19
C ASN A 53 -1.38 10.73 -5.69
N ASP A 54 -1.56 11.94 -6.18
CA ASP A 54 -1.59 12.25 -7.60
C ASP A 54 -0.87 13.56 -7.87
N ILE A 55 -0.47 13.80 -9.13
CA ILE A 55 0.31 14.99 -9.48
C ILE A 55 -0.56 16.24 -9.47
N TYR A 56 -1.73 16.18 -10.13
CA TYR A 56 -2.59 17.35 -10.37
C TYR A 56 -4.05 17.13 -10.02
N THR A 57 -4.43 15.93 -9.60
CA THR A 57 -5.84 15.57 -9.40
C THR A 57 -6.04 14.82 -8.09
N ARG A 58 -7.28 14.58 -7.75
CA ARG A 58 -7.69 13.70 -6.65
C ARG A 58 -8.45 12.48 -7.17
N GLU A 59 -8.21 12.13 -8.45
CA GLU A 59 -9.06 11.14 -9.13
C GLU A 59 -9.03 9.78 -8.44
N ASP A 60 -7.88 9.34 -7.93
CA ASP A 60 -7.77 8.09 -7.19
C ASP A 60 -8.57 8.12 -5.88
N ALA A 61 -8.54 9.26 -5.14
CA ALA A 61 -9.37 9.44 -3.95
C ALA A 61 -10.86 9.45 -4.31
N ASP A 62 -11.23 10.20 -5.34
CA ASP A 62 -12.62 10.29 -5.81
C ASP A 62 -13.13 8.94 -6.34
N PHE A 63 -12.28 8.17 -7.00
CA PHE A 63 -12.59 6.80 -7.42
C PHE A 63 -12.91 5.92 -6.22
N LEU A 64 -12.10 5.96 -5.17
CA LEU A 64 -12.33 5.19 -3.95
C LEU A 64 -13.63 5.60 -3.25
N VAL A 65 -13.92 6.91 -3.19
CA VAL A 65 -15.18 7.43 -2.63
C VAL A 65 -16.37 6.98 -3.45
N ARG A 66 -16.33 7.13 -4.79
CA ARG A 66 -17.42 6.70 -5.69
C ARG A 66 -17.72 5.20 -5.62
N ASN A 67 -16.70 4.39 -5.32
CA ASN A 67 -16.84 2.94 -5.15
C ASN A 67 -17.05 2.52 -3.70
N GLU A 68 -17.38 3.46 -2.81
CA GLU A 68 -17.71 3.19 -1.40
C GLU A 68 -16.63 2.35 -0.69
N ALA A 69 -15.35 2.59 -1.01
CA ALA A 69 -14.23 1.90 -0.38
C ALA A 69 -14.26 2.08 1.14
N LEU A 70 -14.40 3.32 1.57
CA LEU A 70 -14.55 3.77 2.96
C LEU A 70 -15.45 5.02 3.00
N ALA A 71 -15.82 5.45 4.20
CA ALA A 71 -16.43 6.77 4.40
C ALA A 71 -15.48 7.87 3.89
N PRO A 72 -16.00 8.91 3.18
CA PRO A 72 -15.16 9.91 2.52
C PRO A 72 -14.11 10.58 3.41
N GLU A 73 -14.45 10.78 4.68
CA GLU A 73 -13.55 11.39 5.67
C GLU A 73 -12.35 10.53 6.06
N ARG A 74 -12.32 9.27 5.64
CA ARG A 74 -11.21 8.32 5.84
C ARG A 74 -10.27 8.23 4.63
N ILE A 75 -10.54 9.01 3.60
CA ILE A 75 -9.75 9.03 2.36
C ILE A 75 -9.24 10.45 2.15
N ILE A 76 -7.92 10.61 2.11
CA ILE A 76 -7.27 11.89 1.81
C ILE A 76 -6.53 11.77 0.48
N GLY A 77 -6.93 12.59 -0.50
CA GLY A 77 -6.17 12.77 -1.74
C GLY A 77 -5.15 13.88 -1.56
N VAL A 78 -3.89 13.59 -1.82
CA VAL A 78 -2.76 14.52 -1.79
C VAL A 78 -2.36 14.88 -3.22
N GLU A 79 -2.38 16.17 -3.53
CA GLU A 79 -1.87 16.70 -4.80
C GLU A 79 -0.40 17.09 -4.60
N THR A 80 0.51 16.36 -5.27
CA THR A 80 1.95 16.51 -5.04
C THR A 80 2.57 17.69 -5.83
N GLY A 81 1.85 18.22 -6.82
CA GLY A 81 2.26 19.41 -7.59
C GLY A 81 3.55 19.26 -8.40
N GLY A 82 4.14 18.05 -8.43
CA GLY A 82 5.42 17.80 -9.05
C GLY A 82 5.70 16.30 -9.21
N CYS A 83 6.93 15.90 -8.98
CA CYS A 83 7.31 14.49 -9.11
C CYS A 83 6.72 13.65 -7.97
N PRO A 84 5.86 12.65 -8.26
CA PRO A 84 5.23 11.81 -7.24
C PRO A 84 6.23 11.03 -6.37
N HIS A 85 7.41 10.73 -6.93
CA HIS A 85 8.47 10.04 -6.21
C HIS A 85 9.00 10.84 -5.03
N THR A 86 9.12 12.17 -5.20
CA THR A 86 9.58 13.06 -4.13
C THR A 86 8.65 12.97 -2.93
N ALA A 87 7.34 13.02 -3.15
CA ALA A 87 6.34 13.04 -2.09
C ALA A 87 6.27 11.74 -1.26
N ILE A 88 6.76 10.63 -1.79
CA ILE A 88 6.77 9.36 -1.05
C ILE A 88 8.14 8.99 -0.48
N ARG A 89 9.21 9.71 -0.87
CA ARG A 89 10.59 9.35 -0.51
C ARG A 89 11.44 10.52 -0.02
N GLU A 90 11.79 11.50 -0.90
CA GLU A 90 12.74 12.55 -0.56
C GLU A 90 12.14 13.60 0.37
N ASP A 91 10.88 13.95 0.15
CA ASP A 91 10.12 14.88 0.99
C ASP A 91 8.71 14.34 1.21
N ALA A 92 8.60 13.44 2.16
CA ALA A 92 7.32 12.81 2.52
C ALA A 92 6.44 13.71 3.43
N SER A 93 6.80 14.97 3.68
CA SER A 93 6.15 15.83 4.68
C SER A 93 4.65 15.99 4.44
N ILE A 94 4.22 16.18 3.20
CA ILE A 94 2.81 16.34 2.86
C ILE A 94 1.99 15.07 3.15
N ASN A 95 2.58 13.90 2.90
CA ASN A 95 1.96 12.62 3.21
C ASN A 95 1.96 12.31 4.71
N LEU A 96 3.04 12.65 5.41
CA LEU A 96 3.11 12.51 6.86
C LEU A 96 2.06 13.39 7.55
N GLU A 97 1.84 14.62 7.07
CA GLU A 97 0.76 15.47 7.58
C GLU A 97 -0.62 14.87 7.33
N ALA A 98 -0.86 14.26 6.15
CA ALA A 98 -2.11 13.57 5.86
C ALA A 98 -2.32 12.37 6.79
N VAL A 99 -1.29 11.57 7.03
CA VAL A 99 -1.30 10.44 7.98
C VAL A 99 -1.60 10.95 9.40
N ASP A 100 -0.95 12.01 9.84
CA ASP A 100 -1.18 12.61 11.15
C ASP A 100 -2.59 13.18 11.31
N GLN A 101 -3.13 13.79 10.26
CA GLN A 101 -4.51 14.27 10.23
C GLN A 101 -5.50 13.11 10.43
N LEU A 102 -5.29 11.98 9.74
CA LEU A 102 -6.11 10.78 9.92
C LEU A 102 -5.98 10.21 11.33
N ASN A 103 -4.78 10.13 11.88
CA ASN A 103 -4.54 9.65 13.25
C ASN A 103 -5.20 10.53 14.31
N ARG A 104 -5.20 11.86 14.12
CA ARG A 104 -5.90 12.80 15.02
C ARG A 104 -7.42 12.66 14.92
N ARG A 105 -7.93 12.47 13.70
CA ARG A 105 -9.37 12.38 13.42
C ARG A 105 -9.98 11.04 13.83
N PHE A 106 -9.22 9.97 13.66
CA PHE A 106 -9.66 8.59 13.94
C PHE A 106 -8.71 7.90 14.91
N PRO A 107 -8.82 8.18 16.22
CA PRO A 107 -7.98 7.50 17.21
C PRO A 107 -8.20 5.99 17.17
N GLY A 108 -7.10 5.22 17.18
CA GLY A 108 -7.16 3.75 17.17
C GLY A 108 -7.26 3.16 15.76
N LEU A 109 -6.77 3.87 14.72
CA LEU A 109 -6.55 3.25 13.42
C LEU A 109 -5.62 2.03 13.56
N ASP A 110 -5.97 0.95 12.87
CA ASP A 110 -5.15 -0.26 12.77
C ASP A 110 -4.24 -0.20 11.54
N LEU A 111 -4.75 0.37 10.44
CA LEU A 111 -4.12 0.34 9.13
C LEU A 111 -4.32 1.64 8.36
N ILE A 112 -3.26 2.14 7.75
CA ILE A 112 -3.33 3.22 6.74
C ILE A 112 -2.70 2.70 5.45
N LEU A 113 -3.45 2.71 4.36
CA LEU A 113 -2.92 2.45 3.02
C LEU A 113 -2.44 3.78 2.42
N VAL A 114 -1.21 3.80 1.90
CA VAL A 114 -0.62 4.98 1.25
C VAL A 114 -0.30 4.63 -0.19
N GLU A 115 -1.09 5.13 -1.13
CA GLU A 115 -0.92 4.86 -2.56
C GLU A 115 -0.04 5.93 -3.22
N SER A 116 0.94 5.50 -4.03
CA SER A 116 1.78 6.42 -4.83
C SER A 116 1.06 6.91 -6.07
N GLY A 117 1.40 8.10 -6.55
CA GLY A 117 0.83 8.71 -7.76
C GLY A 117 1.26 8.11 -9.10
N GLY A 118 1.87 6.94 -9.07
CA GLY A 118 2.44 6.27 -10.25
C GLY A 118 3.93 6.53 -10.40
N ASP A 119 4.69 5.50 -10.64
CA ASP A 119 6.15 5.56 -10.70
C ASP A 119 6.72 4.69 -11.82
N ASN A 120 8.03 4.76 -12.02
CA ASN A 120 8.76 4.14 -13.12
C ASN A 120 9.72 3.04 -12.66
N LEU A 121 9.36 2.20 -11.70
CA LEU A 121 10.15 1.11 -11.11
C LEU A 121 11.27 1.57 -10.17
N SER A 122 11.58 2.86 -10.10
CA SER A 122 12.65 3.41 -9.26
C SER A 122 12.18 3.83 -7.87
N ALA A 123 10.88 4.07 -7.71
CA ALA A 123 10.33 4.58 -6.46
C ALA A 123 10.31 3.52 -5.37
N THR A 124 10.67 3.96 -4.17
CA THR A 124 10.47 3.23 -2.92
C THR A 124 9.94 4.23 -1.90
N PHE A 125 9.08 3.77 -1.01
CA PHE A 125 8.60 4.61 0.08
C PHE A 125 9.72 4.93 1.07
N SER A 126 9.67 6.12 1.67
CA SER A 126 10.46 6.43 2.86
C SER A 126 10.03 5.52 4.01
N PRO A 127 10.99 4.99 4.82
CA PRO A 127 10.66 4.23 6.02
C PRO A 127 9.85 5.03 7.06
N GLU A 128 9.90 6.36 6.99
CA GLU A 128 9.08 7.24 7.83
C GLU A 128 7.61 7.25 7.40
N LEU A 129 7.32 6.95 6.14
CA LEU A 129 5.97 6.97 5.59
C LEU A 129 5.32 5.60 5.54
N SER A 130 6.09 4.53 5.39
CA SER A 130 5.53 3.18 5.24
C SER A 130 6.37 2.14 5.98
N ASP A 131 5.68 1.30 6.75
CA ASP A 131 6.28 0.19 7.52
C ASP A 131 6.38 -1.07 6.66
N LEU A 132 5.52 -1.20 5.64
CA LEU A 132 5.43 -2.33 4.72
C LEU A 132 5.16 -1.81 3.30
N THR A 133 5.84 -2.35 2.31
CA THR A 133 5.73 -1.90 0.93
C THR A 133 5.22 -3.00 0.00
N ILE A 134 4.18 -2.68 -0.76
CA ILE A 134 3.65 -3.50 -1.85
C ILE A 134 3.93 -2.79 -3.17
N TYR A 135 4.54 -3.47 -4.11
CA TYR A 135 4.77 -2.93 -5.43
C TYR A 135 3.95 -3.66 -6.47
N VAL A 136 3.19 -2.92 -7.28
CA VAL A 136 2.25 -3.49 -8.26
C VAL A 136 2.77 -3.23 -9.66
N ILE A 137 2.99 -4.31 -10.41
CA ILE A 137 3.21 -4.28 -11.86
C ILE A 137 2.10 -5.06 -12.54
N ASP A 138 1.98 -4.98 -13.86
CA ASP A 138 1.00 -5.76 -14.59
C ASP A 138 1.59 -6.41 -15.85
N VAL A 139 0.91 -7.42 -16.35
CA VAL A 139 1.37 -8.22 -17.49
C VAL A 139 1.36 -7.44 -18.81
N SER A 140 0.56 -6.37 -18.94
CA SER A 140 0.48 -5.59 -20.17
C SER A 140 1.75 -4.75 -20.45
N ALA A 141 2.56 -4.53 -19.42
CA ALA A 141 3.87 -3.88 -19.56
C ALA A 141 4.95 -4.82 -20.14
N GLY A 142 4.58 -6.08 -20.41
CA GLY A 142 5.42 -7.10 -21.00
C GLY A 142 6.06 -8.05 -20.00
N ASP A 143 6.23 -9.30 -20.42
CA ASP A 143 6.75 -10.39 -19.60
C ASP A 143 8.21 -10.24 -19.15
N LYS A 144 8.95 -9.34 -19.81
CA LYS A 144 10.34 -9.02 -19.48
C LYS A 144 10.48 -7.98 -18.36
N LEU A 145 9.35 -7.43 -17.86
CA LEU A 145 9.41 -6.37 -16.87
C LEU A 145 10.09 -6.82 -15.56
N PRO A 146 9.82 -8.00 -14.99
CA PRO A 146 10.50 -8.44 -13.79
C PRO A 146 12.03 -8.50 -13.93
N ARG A 147 12.56 -8.96 -15.07
CA ARG A 147 14.02 -9.05 -15.28
C ARG A 147 14.72 -7.71 -15.43
N LYS A 148 13.98 -6.64 -15.76
CA LYS A 148 14.56 -5.28 -15.76
C LYS A 148 14.90 -4.83 -14.34
N GLY A 149 14.25 -5.40 -13.35
CA GLY A 149 14.50 -5.08 -11.95
C GLY A 149 14.10 -3.66 -11.60
N GLY A 150 14.87 -3.07 -10.73
CA GLY A 150 14.61 -1.76 -10.14
C GLY A 150 14.20 -1.87 -8.68
N PRO A 151 14.36 -0.78 -7.90
CA PRO A 151 14.09 -0.80 -6.46
C PRO A 151 12.66 -1.25 -6.12
N GLY A 152 11.65 -0.83 -6.87
CA GLY A 152 10.26 -1.23 -6.65
C GLY A 152 10.09 -2.74 -6.74
N ILE A 153 10.63 -3.38 -7.79
CA ILE A 153 10.54 -4.83 -7.97
C ILE A 153 11.40 -5.59 -6.96
N CYS A 154 12.66 -5.18 -6.76
CA CYS A 154 13.62 -5.97 -5.98
C CYS A 154 13.53 -5.73 -4.48
N LYS A 155 13.16 -4.52 -4.03
CA LYS A 155 13.23 -4.12 -2.62
C LYS A 155 11.90 -4.14 -1.89
N SER A 156 10.77 -3.99 -2.60
CA SER A 156 9.44 -4.07 -1.95
C SER A 156 9.29 -5.37 -1.15
N ASP A 157 8.51 -5.31 -0.08
CA ASP A 157 8.26 -6.48 0.77
C ASP A 157 7.40 -7.50 0.03
N LEU A 158 6.39 -7.05 -0.72
CA LEU A 158 5.59 -7.86 -1.62
C LEU A 158 5.59 -7.27 -3.03
N LEU A 159 5.77 -8.11 -4.06
CA LEU A 159 5.49 -7.75 -5.44
C LEU A 159 4.16 -8.36 -5.87
N VAL A 160 3.30 -7.55 -6.49
CA VAL A 160 2.04 -8.00 -7.09
C VAL A 160 2.15 -7.89 -8.60
N ILE A 161 1.97 -9.02 -9.30
CA ILE A 161 1.90 -9.09 -10.76
C ILE A 161 0.44 -9.20 -11.15
N ASN A 162 -0.15 -8.08 -11.54
CA ASN A 162 -1.58 -7.94 -11.74
C ASN A 162 -2.02 -8.18 -13.20
N LYS A 163 -3.34 -8.24 -13.41
CA LYS A 163 -4.01 -8.39 -14.72
C LYS A 163 -3.59 -9.65 -15.47
N ILE A 164 -3.37 -10.76 -14.75
CA ILE A 164 -2.89 -12.01 -15.35
C ILE A 164 -3.83 -12.58 -16.42
N ASP A 165 -5.10 -12.21 -16.40
CA ASP A 165 -6.10 -12.53 -17.43
C ASP A 165 -5.74 -11.93 -18.80
N LEU A 166 -4.99 -10.84 -18.83
CA LEU A 166 -4.54 -10.22 -20.07
C LEU A 166 -3.31 -10.91 -20.69
N ALA A 167 -2.61 -11.78 -19.96
CA ALA A 167 -1.37 -12.40 -20.42
C ALA A 167 -1.51 -13.06 -21.81
N PRO A 168 -2.55 -13.85 -22.13
CA PRO A 168 -2.72 -14.43 -23.46
C PRO A 168 -2.98 -13.36 -24.54
N LEU A 169 -3.64 -12.25 -24.18
CA LEU A 169 -4.00 -11.19 -25.11
C LEU A 169 -2.81 -10.32 -25.52
N VAL A 170 -1.84 -10.16 -24.61
CA VAL A 170 -0.65 -9.35 -24.84
C VAL A 170 0.58 -10.21 -25.16
N GLY A 171 0.44 -11.52 -25.28
CA GLY A 171 1.53 -12.45 -25.56
C GLY A 171 2.55 -12.56 -24.43
N ALA A 172 2.16 -12.28 -23.18
CA ALA A 172 3.04 -12.38 -22.02
C ALA A 172 3.08 -13.79 -21.46
N SER A 173 4.28 -14.29 -21.15
CA SER A 173 4.48 -15.57 -20.50
C SER A 173 4.53 -15.41 -18.99
N LEU A 174 3.51 -15.92 -18.29
CA LEU A 174 3.48 -15.95 -16.81
C LEU A 174 4.60 -16.83 -16.24
N GLU A 175 4.99 -17.90 -16.94
CA GLU A 175 6.10 -18.76 -16.53
C GLU A 175 7.43 -18.00 -16.57
N MET A 176 7.67 -17.21 -17.63
CA MET A 176 8.84 -16.37 -17.74
C MET A 176 8.85 -15.30 -16.64
N MET A 177 7.72 -14.62 -16.40
CA MET A 177 7.59 -13.64 -15.34
C MET A 177 7.85 -14.26 -13.96
N ASN A 178 7.36 -15.47 -13.72
CA ASN A 178 7.61 -16.19 -12.47
C ASN A 178 9.10 -16.46 -12.26
N SER A 179 9.77 -17.05 -13.26
CA SER A 179 11.20 -17.37 -13.20
C SER A 179 12.07 -16.12 -12.99
N ASP A 180 11.79 -15.07 -13.77
CA ASP A 180 12.53 -13.80 -13.64
C ASP A 180 12.28 -13.14 -12.28
N THR A 181 11.05 -13.17 -11.78
CA THR A 181 10.71 -12.61 -10.46
C THR A 181 11.44 -13.34 -9.35
N GLN A 182 11.44 -14.66 -9.35
CA GLN A 182 12.18 -15.47 -8.38
C GLN A 182 13.67 -15.11 -8.36
N ARG A 183 14.28 -15.01 -9.55
CA ARG A 183 15.69 -14.64 -9.68
C ARG A 183 15.98 -13.23 -9.17
N MET A 184 15.15 -12.24 -9.53
CA MET A 184 15.39 -10.83 -9.21
C MET A 184 15.08 -10.49 -7.77
N ARG A 185 14.17 -11.22 -7.13
CA ARG A 185 13.75 -10.94 -5.74
C ARG A 185 14.49 -11.75 -4.67
N GLY A 186 15.28 -12.76 -5.08
CA GLY A 186 16.10 -13.52 -4.15
C GLY A 186 15.31 -14.20 -3.02
N GLY A 187 14.11 -14.70 -3.32
CA GLY A 187 13.24 -15.37 -2.35
C GLY A 187 12.21 -14.47 -1.65
N LYS A 188 12.20 -13.16 -1.89
CA LYS A 188 11.14 -12.29 -1.39
C LYS A 188 9.79 -12.64 -2.06
N PRO A 189 8.67 -12.58 -1.32
CA PRO A 189 7.37 -13.02 -1.80
C PRO A 189 6.83 -12.18 -2.95
N PHE A 190 6.08 -12.83 -3.84
CA PHE A 190 5.30 -12.18 -4.88
C PHE A 190 4.01 -12.97 -5.14
N VAL A 191 3.01 -12.28 -5.70
CA VAL A 191 1.68 -12.83 -5.97
C VAL A 191 1.26 -12.47 -7.39
N PHE A 192 0.79 -13.46 -8.14
CA PHE A 192 0.04 -13.24 -9.37
C PHE A 192 -1.42 -12.92 -9.03
N SER A 193 -1.96 -11.84 -9.60
CA SER A 193 -3.29 -11.38 -9.24
C SER A 193 -4.13 -10.92 -10.43
N ASN A 194 -5.44 -10.91 -10.20
CA ASN A 194 -6.42 -10.23 -11.04
C ASN A 194 -7.40 -9.52 -10.12
N GLN A 195 -7.25 -8.21 -9.97
CA GLN A 195 -8.11 -7.43 -9.07
C GLN A 195 -9.58 -7.41 -9.52
N LYS A 196 -9.85 -7.63 -10.80
CA LYS A 196 -11.21 -7.70 -11.33
C LYS A 196 -11.98 -8.93 -10.84
N THR A 197 -11.28 -10.05 -10.66
CA THR A 197 -11.88 -11.32 -10.21
C THR A 197 -11.63 -11.63 -8.74
N GLY A 198 -10.74 -10.86 -8.09
CA GLY A 198 -10.28 -11.11 -6.73
C GLY A 198 -9.20 -12.20 -6.62
N GLN A 199 -8.70 -12.74 -7.73
CA GLN A 199 -7.63 -13.72 -7.70
C GLN A 199 -6.35 -13.12 -7.09
N GLY A 200 -5.76 -13.83 -6.11
CA GLY A 200 -4.55 -13.40 -5.40
C GLY A 200 -4.80 -12.40 -4.26
N LEU A 201 -6.01 -11.85 -4.12
CA LEU A 201 -6.32 -10.88 -3.05
C LEU A 201 -6.15 -11.49 -1.65
N ALA A 202 -6.60 -12.73 -1.46
CA ALA A 202 -6.47 -13.42 -0.18
C ALA A 202 -4.99 -13.59 0.24
N ASP A 203 -4.10 -13.88 -0.70
CA ASP A 203 -2.67 -14.01 -0.42
C ASP A 203 -2.03 -12.67 -0.04
N ILE A 204 -2.45 -11.57 -0.69
CA ILE A 204 -2.00 -10.22 -0.38
C ILE A 204 -2.47 -9.81 1.02
N ILE A 205 -3.73 -10.08 1.37
CA ILE A 205 -4.28 -9.83 2.70
C ILE A 205 -3.52 -10.63 3.76
N ALA A 206 -3.35 -11.94 3.53
CA ALA A 206 -2.62 -12.80 4.45
C ALA A 206 -1.16 -12.35 4.64
N PHE A 207 -0.54 -11.78 3.60
CA PHE A 207 0.80 -11.18 3.71
C PHE A 207 0.78 -9.95 4.62
N ILE A 208 -0.15 -9.00 4.41
CA ILE A 208 -0.27 -7.79 5.24
C ILE A 208 -0.51 -8.18 6.71
N GLU A 209 -1.41 -9.12 6.96
CA GLU A 209 -1.75 -9.56 8.31
C GLU A 209 -0.56 -10.21 9.01
N ARG A 210 0.15 -11.09 8.35
CA ARG A 210 1.31 -11.78 8.95
C ARG A 210 2.49 -10.86 9.21
N GLN A 211 2.77 -9.94 8.28
CA GLN A 211 3.98 -9.09 8.37
C GLN A 211 3.74 -7.82 9.18
N GLY A 212 2.54 -7.30 9.16
CA GLY A 212 2.26 -5.97 9.69
C GLY A 212 1.39 -5.96 10.95
N LEU A 213 0.29 -6.66 10.92
CA LEU A 213 -0.71 -6.57 12.00
C LEU A 213 -0.44 -7.54 13.16
N LEU A 214 0.57 -8.40 13.04
CA LEU A 214 0.96 -9.33 14.11
C LEU A 214 -0.28 -10.01 14.72
N THR A 215 -1.18 -10.53 13.89
CA THR A 215 -2.18 -11.44 14.37
C THR A 215 -1.43 -12.59 15.00
N ALA A 216 -1.50 -12.68 16.32
CA ALA A 216 -0.93 -13.79 17.04
C ALA A 216 -1.46 -15.08 16.40
N ALA A 217 -0.55 -15.91 15.94
CA ALA A 217 -0.85 -17.22 15.41
C ALA A 217 -1.55 -18.07 16.47
#